data_2d96280cccdc0906a9aaef4ea110b566
#
_entry.id   2d96280cccdc0906a9aaef4ea110b566
#
_cell.length_a   1.000
_cell.length_b   1.000
_cell.length_c   1.000
_cell.angle_alpha   90.00
_cell.angle_beta   90.00
_cell.angle_gamma   90.00
#
_symmetry.space_group_name_H-M   'P 1'
#
loop_
_entity.id
_entity.type
_entity.pdbx_description
1 polymer ?
#
loop_
_entity_poly.entity_id
_entity_poly.type
_entity_poly.pdbx_seq_one_letter_code
_entity_poly.pdbx_strand_id
1 'polypeptide(L)'
;MPLSQKSKPYRSRIVLLCFVLIAVTACSHLQRMENRLPMADREFVQEVRYIITKAERKRYVSIPATERAEFRRDFWRRRDPSPDTERNEYREAYYDRVKQANRLFSSEGREGWLTDRGRVFVLLGPPDHRQVYPTGYSFYEPPVEIWRYGFFPIIFVDRYHLGKYEMVKGNAYYLNAVARSQILLNEPLEAMKKKAKLDFQLNTRPLENGKIKVIVKIPYRVLLFSRDGEQYRAELKVLAILTAKDDTEVWKKEHSYSITLTKEGLAELEQEYVVEFPADAGGAGKYNLTVRVANKGEKNLAERSMEVRVL
;
A
#
# COMPACT_ATOMS: atom_id res chain seq x y z
N MET A 1 -38.43 -35.88 25.44
CA MET A 1 -38.15 -34.48 25.04
C MET A 1 -36.93 -34.45 24.13
N PRO A 2 -37.06 -34.19 22.81
CA PRO A 2 -35.92 -34.07 21.94
C PRO A 2 -35.56 -32.59 21.75
N LEU A 3 -34.30 -32.31 21.88
CA LEU A 3 -33.69 -30.99 21.72
C LEU A 3 -33.64 -30.63 20.23
N SER A 4 -34.20 -29.47 19.91
CA SER A 4 -34.21 -28.86 18.58
C SER A 4 -32.79 -28.45 18.19
N GLN A 5 -32.19 -29.10 17.20
CA GLN A 5 -30.99 -28.65 16.49
C GLN A 5 -31.35 -27.54 15.52
N LYS A 6 -30.91 -26.31 15.83
CA LYS A 6 -31.04 -25.14 14.94
C LYS A 6 -30.03 -25.22 13.79
N SER A 7 -30.54 -25.54 12.59
CA SER A 7 -29.80 -25.50 11.32
C SER A 7 -29.51 -24.06 10.86
N LYS A 8 -28.34 -23.51 11.14
CA LYS A 8 -27.88 -22.21 10.63
C LYS A 8 -26.49 -22.21 9.99
N PRO A 9 -26.17 -23.03 8.96
CA PRO A 9 -25.03 -22.69 8.11
C PRO A 9 -25.36 -22.57 6.60
N TYR A 10 -26.58 -22.90 6.16
CA TYR A 10 -26.85 -22.99 4.72
C TYR A 10 -27.01 -21.62 4.04
N ARG A 11 -27.63 -20.64 4.69
CA ARG A 11 -27.85 -19.28 4.15
C ARG A 11 -26.53 -18.52 3.93
N SER A 12 -25.56 -18.67 4.80
CA SER A 12 -24.25 -17.99 4.69
C SER A 12 -23.44 -18.53 3.49
N ARG A 13 -23.52 -19.83 3.21
CA ARG A 13 -22.82 -20.44 2.07
C ARG A 13 -23.43 -20.05 0.72
N ILE A 14 -24.75 -19.92 0.65
CA ILE A 14 -25.44 -19.46 -0.58
C ILE A 14 -25.09 -17.98 -0.86
N VAL A 15 -25.10 -17.12 0.16
CA VAL A 15 -24.72 -15.71 0.01
C VAL A 15 -23.27 -15.59 -0.47
N LEU A 16 -22.36 -16.37 0.08
CA LEU A 16 -20.95 -16.39 -0.34
C LEU A 16 -20.82 -16.88 -1.80
N LEU A 17 -21.55 -17.92 -2.19
CA LEU A 17 -21.56 -18.44 -3.57
C LEU A 17 -22.11 -17.40 -4.56
N CYS A 18 -23.18 -16.70 -4.20
CA CYS A 18 -23.74 -15.62 -5.02
C CYS A 18 -22.74 -14.47 -5.20
N PHE A 19 -22.01 -14.07 -4.14
CA PHE A 19 -20.97 -13.03 -4.23
C PHE A 19 -19.80 -13.46 -5.14
N VAL A 20 -19.37 -14.71 -5.06
CA VAL A 20 -18.32 -15.25 -5.93
C VAL A 20 -18.79 -15.30 -7.39
N LEU A 21 -20.02 -15.74 -7.67
CA LEU A 21 -20.61 -15.75 -9.00
C LEU A 21 -20.71 -14.34 -9.60
N ILE A 22 -21.15 -13.36 -8.83
CA ILE A 22 -21.24 -11.95 -9.27
C ILE A 22 -19.84 -11.39 -9.58
N ALA A 23 -18.84 -11.71 -8.77
CA ALA A 23 -17.46 -11.25 -8.99
C ALA A 23 -16.85 -11.85 -10.27
N VAL A 24 -17.10 -13.13 -10.55
CA VAL A 24 -16.63 -13.82 -11.76
C VAL A 24 -17.33 -13.28 -13.01
N THR A 25 -18.63 -13.01 -12.94
CA THR A 25 -19.39 -12.44 -14.08
C THR A 25 -18.96 -11.00 -14.38
N ALA A 26 -18.68 -10.18 -13.37
CA ALA A 26 -18.21 -8.81 -13.58
C ALA A 26 -16.82 -8.76 -14.24
N CYS A 27 -15.90 -9.65 -13.86
CA CYS A 27 -14.58 -9.76 -14.50
C CYS A 27 -14.69 -10.22 -15.96
N SER A 28 -15.56 -11.18 -16.25
CA SER A 28 -15.80 -11.67 -17.61
C SER A 28 -16.48 -10.61 -18.50
N HIS A 29 -17.34 -9.77 -17.91
CA HIS A 29 -18.01 -8.69 -18.63
C HIS A 29 -17.01 -7.61 -19.09
N LEU A 30 -16.14 -7.14 -18.20
CA LEU A 30 -15.12 -6.13 -18.54
C LEU A 30 -14.19 -6.64 -19.64
N GLN A 31 -13.74 -7.90 -19.56
CA GLN A 31 -12.92 -8.53 -20.58
C GLN A 31 -13.62 -8.64 -21.94
N ARG A 32 -14.93 -8.95 -21.95
CA ARG A 32 -15.71 -8.98 -23.20
C ARG A 32 -15.85 -7.59 -23.84
N MET A 33 -16.06 -6.56 -23.01
CA MET A 33 -16.10 -5.17 -23.52
C MET A 33 -14.77 -4.77 -24.11
N GLU A 34 -13.65 -5.09 -23.45
CA GLU A 34 -12.30 -4.81 -23.92
C GLU A 34 -11.99 -5.50 -25.26
N ASN A 35 -12.40 -6.77 -25.39
CA ASN A 35 -12.20 -7.54 -26.63
C ASN A 35 -13.00 -6.96 -27.82
N ARG A 36 -14.05 -6.17 -27.57
CA ARG A 36 -14.83 -5.48 -28.59
C ARG A 36 -14.26 -4.13 -29.02
N LEU A 37 -13.23 -3.64 -28.31
CA LEU A 37 -12.59 -2.40 -28.67
C LEU A 37 -11.86 -2.52 -30.02
N PRO A 38 -11.74 -1.42 -30.80
CA PRO A 38 -10.82 -1.35 -31.92
C PRO A 38 -9.39 -1.72 -31.52
N MET A 39 -8.58 -2.18 -32.47
CA MET A 39 -7.23 -2.68 -32.20
C MET A 39 -6.37 -1.66 -31.46
N ALA A 40 -6.32 -0.41 -31.92
CA ALA A 40 -5.54 0.65 -31.29
C ALA A 40 -5.94 0.94 -29.82
N ASP A 41 -7.21 0.77 -29.48
CA ASP A 41 -7.70 0.96 -28.12
C ASP A 41 -7.36 -0.23 -27.22
N ARG A 42 -7.37 -1.45 -27.76
CA ARG A 42 -6.91 -2.64 -27.05
C ARG A 42 -5.39 -2.58 -26.78
N GLU A 43 -4.62 -2.16 -27.79
CA GLU A 43 -3.18 -1.96 -27.66
C GLU A 43 -2.86 -1.00 -26.53
N PHE A 44 -3.53 0.15 -26.45
CA PHE A 44 -3.33 1.08 -25.35
C PHE A 44 -3.58 0.44 -23.98
N VAL A 45 -4.69 -0.30 -23.81
CA VAL A 45 -4.99 -0.96 -22.54
C VAL A 45 -3.93 -2.02 -22.19
N GLN A 46 -3.42 -2.73 -23.19
CA GLN A 46 -2.36 -3.71 -23.00
C GLN A 46 -1.03 -3.03 -22.65
N GLU A 47 -0.64 -1.99 -23.36
CA GLU A 47 0.60 -1.25 -23.10
C GLU A 47 0.64 -0.70 -21.68
N VAL A 48 -0.46 -0.13 -21.16
CA VAL A 48 -0.52 0.46 -19.82
C VAL A 48 -0.99 -0.51 -18.74
N ARG A 49 -1.04 -1.80 -19.03
CA ARG A 49 -1.64 -2.84 -18.16
C ARG A 49 -1.12 -2.88 -16.73
N TYR A 50 0.11 -2.45 -16.51
CA TYR A 50 0.74 -2.46 -15.20
C TYR A 50 0.45 -1.22 -14.36
N ILE A 51 0.03 -0.13 -15.01
CA ILE A 51 -0.17 1.17 -14.38
C ILE A 51 -1.61 1.69 -14.48
N ILE A 52 -2.46 1.05 -15.30
CA ILE A 52 -3.88 1.41 -15.38
C ILE A 52 -4.66 0.84 -14.18
N THR A 53 -5.41 1.67 -13.49
CA THR A 53 -6.27 1.23 -12.38
C THR A 53 -7.53 0.51 -12.90
N LYS A 54 -8.17 -0.29 -12.05
CA LYS A 54 -9.45 -0.93 -12.40
C LYS A 54 -10.54 0.07 -12.78
N ALA A 55 -10.57 1.22 -12.10
CA ALA A 55 -11.53 2.28 -12.36
C ALA A 55 -11.29 2.94 -13.72
N GLU A 56 -10.03 3.28 -14.03
CA GLU A 56 -9.63 3.83 -15.32
C GLU A 56 -9.92 2.87 -16.47
N ARG A 57 -9.57 1.59 -16.30
CA ARG A 57 -9.83 0.54 -17.29
C ARG A 57 -11.33 0.38 -17.55
N LYS A 58 -12.16 0.35 -16.50
CA LYS A 58 -13.61 0.30 -16.62
C LYS A 58 -14.15 1.54 -17.34
N ARG A 59 -13.68 2.73 -16.98
CA ARG A 59 -14.07 3.98 -17.64
C ARG A 59 -13.69 3.97 -19.10
N TYR A 60 -12.45 3.60 -19.44
CA TYR A 60 -11.94 3.60 -20.81
C TYR A 60 -12.77 2.73 -21.76
N VAL A 61 -13.17 1.53 -21.33
CA VAL A 61 -14.00 0.65 -22.18
C VAL A 61 -15.44 1.08 -22.30
N SER A 62 -15.92 1.95 -21.37
CA SER A 62 -17.32 2.40 -21.32
C SER A 62 -17.58 3.71 -22.06
N ILE A 63 -16.53 4.54 -22.28
CA ILE A 63 -16.69 5.83 -22.97
C ILE A 63 -16.79 5.67 -24.50
N PRO A 64 -17.44 6.63 -25.20
CA PRO A 64 -17.49 6.67 -26.67
C PRO A 64 -16.10 6.69 -27.29
N ALA A 65 -15.98 6.20 -28.52
CA ALA A 65 -14.71 6.20 -29.25
C ALA A 65 -14.11 7.62 -29.42
N THR A 66 -14.96 8.62 -29.55
CA THR A 66 -14.58 10.04 -29.67
C THR A 66 -13.86 10.60 -28.45
N GLU A 67 -14.14 10.08 -27.25
CA GLU A 67 -13.56 10.55 -25.98
C GLU A 67 -12.28 9.80 -25.59
N ARG A 68 -11.97 8.68 -26.25
CA ARG A 68 -10.82 7.83 -25.86
C ARG A 68 -9.47 8.51 -26.10
N ALA A 69 -9.38 9.34 -27.13
CA ALA A 69 -8.16 10.09 -27.40
C ALA A 69 -7.86 11.09 -26.28
N GLU A 70 -8.89 11.77 -25.79
CA GLU A 70 -8.78 12.69 -24.65
C GLU A 70 -8.44 11.94 -23.37
N PHE A 71 -9.12 10.81 -23.11
CA PHE A 71 -8.78 9.96 -21.96
C PHE A 71 -7.31 9.55 -21.96
N ARG A 72 -6.72 9.16 -23.11
CA ARG A 72 -5.30 8.79 -23.20
C ARG A 72 -4.38 9.97 -22.88
N ARG A 73 -4.71 11.18 -23.36
CA ARG A 73 -3.95 12.39 -22.99
C ARG A 73 -4.01 12.64 -21.49
N ASP A 74 -5.22 12.59 -20.91
CA ASP A 74 -5.43 12.78 -19.47
C ASP A 74 -4.78 11.72 -18.62
N PHE A 75 -4.77 10.47 -19.09
CA PHE A 75 -4.12 9.36 -18.42
C PHE A 75 -2.62 9.62 -18.19
N TRP A 76 -1.93 10.12 -19.21
CA TRP A 76 -0.51 10.46 -19.12
C TRP A 76 -0.27 11.78 -18.38
N ARG A 77 -1.09 12.79 -18.61
CA ARG A 77 -1.01 14.08 -17.90
C ARG A 77 -1.12 13.94 -16.38
N ARG A 78 -2.01 13.09 -15.90
CA ARG A 78 -2.13 12.82 -14.45
C ARG A 78 -0.93 12.11 -13.83
N ARG A 79 -0.09 11.51 -14.64
CA ARG A 79 1.14 10.81 -14.22
C ARG A 79 2.39 11.61 -14.50
N ASP A 80 2.24 12.80 -14.99
CA ASP A 80 3.32 13.73 -15.29
C ASP A 80 3.86 14.35 -13.99
N PRO A 81 5.13 14.15 -13.64
CA PRO A 81 5.72 14.76 -12.46
C PRO A 81 5.99 16.26 -12.65
N SER A 82 6.07 16.74 -13.92
CA SER A 82 6.43 18.10 -14.28
C SER A 82 5.46 18.66 -15.31
N PRO A 83 4.17 18.89 -14.95
CA PRO A 83 3.12 19.24 -15.92
C PRO A 83 3.33 20.58 -16.63
N ASP A 84 4.28 21.38 -16.17
CA ASP A 84 4.67 22.67 -16.77
C ASP A 84 5.68 22.52 -17.92
N THR A 85 6.14 21.31 -18.22
CA THR A 85 7.04 21.00 -19.35
C THR A 85 6.27 20.33 -20.49
N GLU A 86 6.80 20.42 -21.72
CA GLU A 86 6.22 19.71 -22.87
C GLU A 86 6.42 18.18 -22.80
N ARG A 87 7.41 17.75 -22.03
CA ARG A 87 7.79 16.34 -21.91
C ARG A 87 7.10 15.74 -20.71
N ASN A 88 6.60 14.53 -20.89
CA ASN A 88 6.10 13.73 -19.78
C ASN A 88 7.16 12.68 -19.41
N GLU A 89 7.99 12.99 -18.41
CA GLU A 89 9.13 12.17 -18.03
C GLU A 89 8.70 10.78 -17.54
N TYR A 90 7.54 10.69 -16.89
CA TYR A 90 6.99 9.40 -16.44
C TYR A 90 6.64 8.50 -17.63
N ARG A 91 5.99 9.06 -18.66
CA ARG A 91 5.62 8.32 -19.88
C ARG A 91 6.86 7.85 -20.62
N GLU A 92 7.84 8.73 -20.79
CA GLU A 92 9.10 8.39 -21.47
C GLU A 92 9.84 7.28 -20.71
N ALA A 93 10.02 7.44 -19.40
CA ALA A 93 10.68 6.44 -18.57
C ALA A 93 9.92 5.09 -18.56
N TYR A 94 8.59 5.12 -18.61
CA TYR A 94 7.78 3.90 -18.70
C TYR A 94 8.06 3.13 -19.99
N TYR A 95 7.98 3.79 -21.15
CA TYR A 95 8.22 3.14 -22.44
C TYR A 95 9.69 2.73 -22.62
N ASP A 96 10.62 3.48 -22.09
CA ASP A 96 12.04 3.09 -22.12
C ASP A 96 12.28 1.83 -21.29
N ARG A 97 11.63 1.69 -20.13
CA ARG A 97 11.69 0.44 -19.33
C ARG A 97 11.03 -0.72 -20.06
N VAL A 98 9.94 -0.52 -20.78
CA VAL A 98 9.33 -1.56 -21.63
C VAL A 98 10.31 -2.03 -22.71
N LYS A 99 10.97 -1.10 -23.42
CA LYS A 99 11.99 -1.43 -24.44
C LYS A 99 13.17 -2.19 -23.83
N GLN A 100 13.65 -1.74 -22.65
CA GLN A 100 14.74 -2.40 -21.94
C GLN A 100 14.36 -3.82 -21.47
N ALA A 101 13.17 -3.97 -20.89
CA ALA A 101 12.66 -5.27 -20.46
C ALA A 101 12.55 -6.26 -21.63
N ASN A 102 12.14 -5.79 -22.82
CA ASN A 102 12.10 -6.60 -24.02
C ASN A 102 13.50 -7.09 -24.41
N ARG A 103 14.51 -6.24 -24.33
CA ARG A 103 15.91 -6.66 -24.60
C ARG A 103 16.46 -7.64 -23.57
N LEU A 104 16.15 -7.42 -22.28
CA LEU A 104 16.74 -8.18 -21.19
C LEU A 104 16.11 -9.55 -20.96
N PHE A 105 14.80 -9.71 -21.26
CA PHE A 105 14.00 -10.88 -20.84
C PHE A 105 13.29 -11.58 -21.99
N SER A 106 13.64 -11.31 -23.25
CA SER A 106 13.03 -11.95 -24.44
C SER A 106 13.26 -13.47 -24.52
N SER A 107 14.27 -13.98 -23.82
CA SER A 107 14.58 -15.42 -23.79
C SER A 107 13.54 -16.29 -23.07
N GLU A 108 12.55 -15.69 -22.41
CA GLU A 108 11.51 -16.43 -21.66
C GLU A 108 10.33 -16.91 -22.54
N GLY A 109 10.46 -16.90 -23.86
CA GLY A 109 9.45 -17.43 -24.81
C GLY A 109 8.24 -16.52 -25.03
N ARG A 110 8.32 -15.26 -24.58
CA ARG A 110 7.34 -14.16 -24.79
C ARG A 110 8.06 -12.82 -24.80
N GLU A 111 7.32 -11.77 -25.14
CA GLU A 111 7.89 -10.41 -25.03
C GLU A 111 8.40 -10.17 -23.61
N GLY A 112 9.65 -9.68 -23.51
CA GLY A 112 10.36 -9.61 -22.23
C GLY A 112 9.62 -8.79 -21.16
N TRP A 113 8.95 -7.72 -21.56
CA TRP A 113 8.16 -6.90 -20.63
C TRP A 113 6.92 -7.63 -20.05
N LEU A 114 6.44 -8.70 -20.71
CA LEU A 114 5.33 -9.53 -20.25
C LEU A 114 5.75 -10.65 -19.30
N THR A 115 7.05 -10.86 -19.10
CA THR A 115 7.58 -11.81 -18.10
C THR A 115 7.44 -11.25 -16.69
N ASP A 116 7.58 -12.10 -15.67
CA ASP A 116 7.55 -11.63 -14.29
C ASP A 116 8.71 -10.69 -13.98
N ARG A 117 9.91 -10.98 -14.49
CA ARG A 117 11.08 -10.08 -14.39
C ARG A 117 10.83 -8.76 -15.12
N GLY A 118 10.30 -8.82 -16.33
CA GLY A 118 9.94 -7.64 -17.11
C GLY A 118 8.88 -6.78 -16.45
N ARG A 119 7.84 -7.39 -15.87
CA ARG A 119 6.82 -6.66 -15.11
C ARG A 119 7.42 -5.88 -13.95
N VAL A 120 8.30 -6.50 -13.18
CA VAL A 120 8.98 -5.83 -12.05
C VAL A 120 9.85 -4.70 -12.55
N PHE A 121 10.63 -4.94 -13.60
CA PHE A 121 11.51 -3.95 -14.20
C PHE A 121 10.75 -2.74 -14.76
N VAL A 122 9.62 -2.95 -15.43
CA VAL A 122 8.79 -1.86 -15.95
C VAL A 122 8.22 -1.01 -14.81
N LEU A 123 7.79 -1.65 -13.73
CA LEU A 123 7.18 -0.95 -12.59
C LEU A 123 8.22 -0.22 -11.73
N LEU A 124 9.34 -0.87 -11.41
CA LEU A 124 10.28 -0.38 -10.42
C LEU A 124 11.60 0.16 -11.03
N GLY A 125 11.84 -0.12 -12.32
CA GLY A 125 13.14 0.13 -12.95
C GLY A 125 14.17 -0.97 -12.65
N PRO A 126 15.47 -0.72 -12.93
CA PRO A 126 16.52 -1.63 -12.57
C PRO A 126 16.64 -1.76 -11.05
N PRO A 127 16.94 -2.97 -10.52
CA PRO A 127 17.18 -3.15 -9.10
C PRO A 127 18.50 -2.48 -8.66
N ASP A 128 18.58 -2.07 -7.41
CA ASP A 128 19.82 -1.56 -6.81
C ASP A 128 20.91 -2.63 -6.79
N HIS A 129 20.50 -3.88 -6.52
CA HIS A 129 21.38 -5.04 -6.53
C HIS A 129 20.67 -6.25 -7.14
N ARG A 130 21.39 -6.99 -7.98
CA ARG A 130 20.92 -8.22 -8.60
C ARG A 130 21.87 -9.35 -8.24
N GLN A 131 21.35 -10.40 -7.61
CA GLN A 131 22.07 -11.61 -7.27
C GLN A 131 21.49 -12.78 -8.09
N VAL A 132 22.35 -13.56 -8.73
CA VAL A 132 21.95 -14.69 -9.57
C VAL A 132 22.59 -15.94 -9.03
N TYR A 133 21.78 -16.96 -8.79
CA TYR A 133 22.19 -18.28 -8.34
C TYR A 133 21.79 -19.31 -9.41
N PRO A 134 22.67 -19.58 -10.40
CA PRO A 134 22.30 -20.40 -11.55
C PRO A 134 21.96 -21.86 -11.21
N THR A 135 22.45 -22.35 -10.09
CA THR A 135 22.22 -23.72 -9.59
C THR A 135 21.41 -23.74 -8.28
N GLY A 136 20.70 -22.63 -7.95
CA GLY A 136 20.08 -22.46 -6.65
C GLY A 136 21.09 -22.27 -5.53
N TYR A 137 20.65 -22.50 -4.30
CA TYR A 137 21.52 -22.47 -3.11
C TYR A 137 22.28 -23.80 -2.91
N SER A 138 21.83 -24.86 -3.58
CA SER A 138 22.48 -26.15 -3.65
C SER A 138 22.40 -26.74 -5.06
N PHE A 139 23.20 -27.77 -5.35
CA PHE A 139 23.37 -28.31 -6.69
C PHE A 139 22.10 -28.87 -7.36
N TYR A 140 21.07 -29.15 -6.56
CA TYR A 140 19.79 -29.71 -7.05
C TYR A 140 18.60 -28.73 -6.96
N GLU A 141 18.85 -27.50 -6.53
CA GLU A 141 17.79 -26.51 -6.43
C GLU A 141 17.59 -25.74 -7.74
N PRO A 142 16.39 -25.26 -8.02
CA PRO A 142 16.13 -24.48 -9.20
C PRO A 142 16.91 -23.16 -9.18
N PRO A 143 17.31 -22.62 -10.35
CA PRO A 143 17.91 -21.29 -10.46
C PRO A 143 17.08 -20.22 -9.78
N VAL A 144 17.76 -19.35 -9.04
CA VAL A 144 17.15 -18.25 -8.29
C VAL A 144 17.79 -16.92 -8.68
N GLU A 145 16.99 -15.91 -8.80
CA GLU A 145 17.44 -14.56 -9.00
C GLU A 145 16.77 -13.65 -7.96
N ILE A 146 17.57 -12.84 -7.24
CA ILE A 146 17.10 -11.94 -6.19
C ILE A 146 17.40 -10.51 -6.61
N TRP A 147 16.36 -9.71 -6.74
CA TRP A 147 16.45 -8.28 -7.01
C TRP A 147 16.14 -7.49 -5.74
N ARG A 148 17.04 -6.58 -5.38
CA ARG A 148 16.87 -5.70 -4.22
C ARG A 148 16.51 -4.30 -4.67
N TYR A 149 15.43 -3.78 -4.11
CA TYR A 149 14.97 -2.41 -4.27
C TYR A 149 14.95 -1.76 -2.89
N GLY A 150 16.06 -1.08 -2.53
CA GLY A 150 16.24 -0.61 -1.17
C GLY A 150 16.27 -1.78 -0.19
N PHE A 151 15.26 -1.86 0.64
CA PHE A 151 15.16 -2.82 1.73
C PHE A 151 14.37 -4.10 1.39
N PHE A 152 13.63 -4.15 0.29
CA PHE A 152 12.84 -5.34 -0.01
C PHE A 152 13.41 -6.15 -1.19
N PRO A 153 13.54 -7.47 -1.03
CA PRO A 153 13.92 -8.35 -2.10
C PRO A 153 12.71 -8.80 -2.91
N ILE A 154 12.87 -8.90 -4.23
CA ILE A 154 11.97 -9.64 -5.10
C ILE A 154 12.72 -10.86 -5.60
N ILE A 155 12.12 -12.02 -5.39
CA ILE A 155 12.73 -13.32 -5.68
C ILE A 155 12.02 -13.94 -6.89
N PHE A 156 12.83 -14.38 -7.85
CA PHE A 156 12.40 -15.12 -9.02
C PHE A 156 13.03 -16.50 -9.02
N VAL A 157 12.27 -17.51 -9.43
CA VAL A 157 12.70 -18.91 -9.44
C VAL A 157 12.37 -19.53 -10.80
N ASP A 158 13.35 -20.14 -11.44
CA ASP A 158 13.16 -20.96 -12.63
C ASP A 158 12.93 -22.43 -12.23
N ARG A 159 11.70 -22.75 -11.85
CA ARG A 159 11.33 -24.07 -11.27
C ARG A 159 11.64 -25.27 -12.15
N TYR A 160 11.73 -25.06 -13.45
CA TYR A 160 11.82 -26.14 -14.45
C TYR A 160 13.11 -26.10 -15.23
N HIS A 161 14.07 -25.24 -14.87
CA HIS A 161 15.35 -25.05 -15.57
C HIS A 161 15.18 -24.72 -17.07
N LEU A 162 14.12 -23.95 -17.38
CA LEU A 162 13.78 -23.54 -18.75
C LEU A 162 14.21 -22.11 -19.09
N GLY A 163 14.94 -21.44 -18.21
CA GLY A 163 15.24 -20.02 -18.34
C GLY A 163 14.03 -19.10 -18.07
N LYS A 164 12.92 -19.68 -17.59
CA LYS A 164 11.66 -18.97 -17.33
C LYS A 164 11.51 -18.71 -15.84
N TYR A 165 11.76 -17.49 -15.45
CA TYR A 165 11.76 -17.06 -14.06
C TYR A 165 10.39 -16.58 -13.62
N GLU A 166 9.82 -17.22 -12.62
CA GLU A 166 8.53 -16.85 -12.00
C GLU A 166 8.77 -16.17 -10.67
N MET A 167 8.05 -15.05 -10.43
CA MET A 167 8.13 -14.34 -9.16
C MET A 167 7.47 -15.15 -8.04
N VAL A 168 8.13 -15.22 -6.89
CA VAL A 168 7.58 -15.87 -5.70
C VAL A 168 6.32 -15.14 -5.24
N LYS A 169 5.23 -15.89 -4.97
CA LYS A 169 3.89 -15.32 -4.68
C LYS A 169 3.86 -14.28 -3.57
N GLY A 170 4.66 -14.44 -2.52
CA GLY A 170 4.78 -13.47 -1.43
C GLY A 170 5.24 -12.08 -1.89
N ASN A 171 6.08 -12.01 -2.91
CA ASN A 171 6.57 -10.74 -3.45
C ASN A 171 5.52 -9.95 -4.25
N ALA A 172 4.46 -10.60 -4.73
CA ALA A 172 3.39 -9.93 -5.47
C ALA A 172 2.67 -8.86 -4.63
N TYR A 173 2.58 -9.07 -3.32
CA TYR A 173 1.99 -8.09 -2.40
C TYR A 173 2.83 -6.81 -2.37
N TYR A 174 4.14 -6.92 -2.17
CA TYR A 174 5.07 -5.78 -2.13
C TYR A 174 5.11 -5.03 -3.46
N LEU A 175 5.18 -5.76 -4.58
CA LEU A 175 5.15 -5.16 -5.90
C LEU A 175 3.88 -4.34 -6.13
N ASN A 176 2.72 -4.88 -5.77
CA ASN A 176 1.46 -4.18 -5.91
C ASN A 176 1.36 -2.96 -4.97
N ALA A 177 1.91 -3.04 -3.77
CA ALA A 177 1.95 -1.92 -2.83
C ALA A 177 2.82 -0.77 -3.37
N VAL A 178 4.03 -1.09 -3.85
CA VAL A 178 4.95 -0.10 -4.43
C VAL A 178 4.41 0.47 -5.74
N ALA A 179 3.88 -0.37 -6.63
CA ALA A 179 3.26 0.11 -7.86
C ALA A 179 2.08 1.07 -7.59
N ARG A 180 1.27 0.76 -6.57
CA ARG A 180 0.19 1.65 -6.15
C ARG A 180 0.72 2.96 -5.57
N SER A 181 1.76 2.92 -4.75
CA SER A 181 2.36 4.14 -4.19
C SER A 181 2.96 5.01 -5.30
N GLN A 182 3.60 4.44 -6.31
CA GLN A 182 4.12 5.20 -7.45
C GLN A 182 3.02 5.84 -8.30
N ILE A 183 1.90 5.12 -8.52
CA ILE A 183 0.71 5.68 -9.18
C ILE A 183 0.10 6.80 -8.31
N LEU A 184 0.10 6.62 -6.99
CA LEU A 184 -0.44 7.58 -6.03
C LEU A 184 0.47 8.80 -5.85
N LEU A 185 1.79 8.65 -5.98
CA LEU A 185 2.76 9.77 -5.94
C LEU A 185 2.53 10.77 -7.08
N ASN A 186 1.96 10.31 -8.19
CA ASN A 186 1.58 11.14 -9.32
C ASN A 186 0.10 11.55 -9.31
N GLU A 187 -0.70 11.08 -8.34
CA GLU A 187 -2.00 11.72 -8.05
C GLU A 187 -1.74 13.05 -7.31
N PRO A 188 -2.57 14.10 -7.56
CA PRO A 188 -2.43 15.35 -6.83
C PRO A 188 -2.36 15.08 -5.33
N LEU A 189 -1.47 15.77 -4.64
CA LEU A 189 -1.19 15.60 -3.20
C LEU A 189 -2.46 15.55 -2.33
N GLU A 190 -3.53 16.20 -2.79
CA GLU A 190 -4.86 16.19 -2.18
C GLU A 190 -5.58 14.83 -2.25
N ALA A 191 -5.34 14.03 -3.27
CA ALA A 191 -5.91 12.68 -3.39
C ALA A 191 -5.16 11.66 -2.51
N MET A 192 -3.86 11.86 -2.31
CA MET A 192 -3.03 11.06 -1.40
C MET A 192 -3.43 11.29 0.06
N LYS A 193 -3.73 12.54 0.44
CA LYS A 193 -4.16 12.91 1.79
C LYS A 193 -5.45 12.21 2.24
N LYS A 194 -6.29 11.77 1.30
CA LYS A 194 -7.53 11.02 1.60
C LYS A 194 -7.33 9.51 1.84
N LYS A 195 -6.21 8.89 1.41
CA LYS A 195 -6.04 7.43 1.40
C LYS A 195 -5.05 6.87 2.42
N ALA A 196 -4.04 7.61 2.82
CA ALA A 196 -3.17 7.23 3.94
C ALA A 196 -3.82 7.71 5.25
N LYS A 197 -4.86 7.01 5.68
CA LYS A 197 -5.47 7.30 6.98
C LYS A 197 -4.46 6.91 8.04
N LEU A 198 -3.88 7.90 8.69
CA LEU A 198 -3.12 7.69 9.91
C LEU A 198 -4.00 6.87 10.86
N ASP A 199 -3.49 5.78 11.37
CA ASP A 199 -4.18 4.92 12.32
C ASP A 199 -3.20 4.44 13.39
N PHE A 200 -3.70 4.21 14.61
CA PHE A 200 -2.89 3.79 15.73
C PHE A 200 -3.71 2.94 16.69
N GLN A 201 -3.04 2.13 17.50
CA GLN A 201 -3.66 1.41 18.60
C GLN A 201 -3.51 2.21 19.89
N LEU A 202 -4.60 2.29 20.67
CA LEU A 202 -4.65 2.96 21.97
C LEU A 202 -4.90 1.93 23.06
N ASN A 203 -4.01 1.87 24.04
CA ASN A 203 -4.12 1.01 25.21
C ASN A 203 -3.82 1.81 26.47
N THR A 204 -4.29 1.33 27.61
CA THR A 204 -3.98 1.93 28.90
C THR A 204 -3.62 0.85 29.92
N ARG A 205 -2.82 1.24 30.92
CA ARG A 205 -2.54 0.41 32.12
C ARG A 205 -2.73 1.28 33.35
N PRO A 206 -3.34 0.75 34.42
CA PRO A 206 -3.44 1.48 35.68
C PRO A 206 -2.03 1.71 36.27
N LEU A 207 -1.85 2.87 36.89
CA LEU A 207 -0.70 3.22 37.71
C LEU A 207 -1.22 3.58 39.11
N GLU A 208 -0.31 3.67 40.06
CA GLU A 208 -0.65 4.12 41.42
C GLU A 208 -1.07 5.59 41.48
N ASN A 209 -1.72 5.99 42.56
CA ASN A 209 -2.10 7.38 42.87
C ASN A 209 -3.00 8.07 41.81
N GLY A 210 -4.03 7.38 41.33
CA GLY A 210 -5.00 7.98 40.42
C GLY A 210 -4.48 8.28 39.01
N LYS A 211 -3.40 7.61 38.61
CA LYS A 211 -2.77 7.78 37.29
C LYS A 211 -3.01 6.57 36.39
N ILE A 212 -2.96 6.80 35.09
CA ILE A 212 -2.92 5.74 34.08
C ILE A 212 -1.71 5.92 33.17
N LYS A 213 -1.11 4.84 32.73
CA LYS A 213 -0.15 4.84 31.62
C LYS A 213 -0.91 4.74 30.32
N VAL A 214 -0.79 5.73 29.45
CA VAL A 214 -1.31 5.73 28.09
C VAL A 214 -0.25 5.14 27.18
N ILE A 215 -0.64 4.19 26.32
CA ILE A 215 0.23 3.49 25.38
C ILE A 215 -0.36 3.67 23.99
N VAL A 216 0.37 4.38 23.13
CA VAL A 216 0.00 4.64 21.73
C VAL A 216 0.97 3.89 20.85
N LYS A 217 0.47 2.97 20.04
CA LYS A 217 1.26 2.20 19.09
C LYS A 217 0.94 2.62 17.67
N ILE A 218 1.91 3.13 16.96
CA ILE A 218 1.78 3.72 15.63
C ILE A 218 2.62 2.90 14.66
N PRO A 219 2.03 2.14 13.72
CA PRO A 219 2.80 1.40 12.72
C PRO A 219 3.64 2.33 11.85
N TYR A 220 4.91 2.00 11.61
CA TYR A 220 5.79 2.81 10.74
C TYR A 220 5.23 3.03 9.34
N ARG A 221 4.46 2.08 8.81
CA ARG A 221 3.83 2.15 7.48
C ARG A 221 2.82 3.30 7.29
N VAL A 222 2.29 3.89 8.39
CA VAL A 222 1.34 5.02 8.34
C VAL A 222 2.00 6.35 8.62
N LEU A 223 3.31 6.35 8.90
CA LEU A 223 4.11 7.54 9.14
C LEU A 223 4.69 8.10 7.84
N LEU A 224 4.74 9.40 7.74
CA LEU A 224 5.36 10.09 6.62
C LEU A 224 6.78 10.47 6.98
N PHE A 225 7.72 9.79 6.37
CA PHE A 225 9.13 10.06 6.51
C PHE A 225 9.60 11.00 5.39
N SER A 226 10.23 12.10 5.75
CA SER A 226 11.01 12.95 4.84
C SER A 226 12.46 12.49 4.84
N ARG A 227 13.10 12.51 3.68
CA ARG A 227 14.52 12.21 3.57
C ARG A 227 15.35 13.43 4.05
N ASP A 228 16.30 13.19 4.94
CA ASP A 228 17.25 14.16 5.45
C ASP A 228 18.66 13.56 5.31
N GLY A 229 19.32 13.82 4.17
CA GLY A 229 20.59 13.18 3.82
C GLY A 229 20.46 11.66 3.64
N GLU A 230 21.16 10.88 4.47
CA GLU A 230 21.08 9.41 4.50
C GLU A 230 20.04 8.88 5.50
N GLN A 231 19.38 9.77 6.22
CA GLN A 231 18.38 9.41 7.23
C GLN A 231 16.97 9.76 6.76
N TYR A 232 16.00 9.15 7.41
CA TYR A 232 14.57 9.38 7.21
C TYR A 232 13.96 9.87 8.51
N ARG A 233 13.33 11.05 8.48
CA ARG A 233 12.75 11.69 9.65
C ARG A 233 11.23 11.82 9.52
N ALA A 234 10.51 11.41 10.57
CA ALA A 234 9.09 11.71 10.76
C ALA A 234 8.90 12.52 12.04
N GLU A 235 8.02 13.51 12.01
CA GLU A 235 7.65 14.30 13.19
C GLU A 235 6.18 14.10 13.49
N LEU A 236 5.87 13.71 14.71
CA LEU A 236 4.54 13.43 15.21
C LEU A 236 4.14 14.40 16.32
N LYS A 237 2.86 14.76 16.34
CA LYS A 237 2.21 15.37 17.48
C LYS A 237 1.17 14.40 18.05
N VAL A 238 1.24 14.17 19.34
CA VAL A 238 0.31 13.35 20.09
C VAL A 238 -0.35 14.22 21.15
N LEU A 239 -1.65 14.48 20.99
CA LEU A 239 -2.46 15.20 21.95
C LEU A 239 -3.33 14.18 22.67
N ALA A 240 -3.24 14.11 24.00
CA ALA A 240 -4.10 13.30 24.84
C ALA A 240 -4.91 14.17 25.79
N ILE A 241 -6.20 13.87 25.88
CA ILE A 241 -7.17 14.59 26.69
C ILE A 241 -7.93 13.56 27.54
N LEU A 242 -8.03 13.81 28.82
CA LEU A 242 -8.86 13.03 29.74
C LEU A 242 -10.04 13.89 30.20
N THR A 243 -11.25 13.40 29.97
CA THR A 243 -12.48 14.10 30.39
C THR A 243 -13.24 13.28 31.42
N ALA A 244 -13.87 13.94 32.35
CA ALA A 244 -14.82 13.32 33.28
C ALA A 244 -16.15 13.00 32.57
N LYS A 245 -17.11 12.37 33.27
CA LYS A 245 -18.41 12.00 32.69
C LYS A 245 -19.28 13.16 32.24
N ASP A 246 -19.03 14.33 32.78
CA ASP A 246 -19.69 15.58 32.46
C ASP A 246 -18.99 16.38 31.35
N ASP A 247 -18.11 15.74 30.61
CA ASP A 247 -17.24 16.30 29.56
C ASP A 247 -16.25 17.37 30.05
N THR A 248 -16.06 17.51 31.36
CA THR A 248 -15.05 18.42 31.92
C THR A 248 -13.66 17.88 31.65
N GLU A 249 -12.77 18.68 31.02
CA GLU A 249 -11.36 18.37 30.80
C GLU A 249 -10.62 18.35 32.14
N VAL A 250 -10.15 17.19 32.59
CA VAL A 250 -9.41 17.03 33.85
C VAL A 250 -7.91 16.98 33.63
N TRP A 251 -7.49 16.57 32.45
CA TRP A 251 -6.08 16.53 32.10
C TRP A 251 -5.90 16.61 30.58
N LYS A 252 -4.85 17.32 30.16
CA LYS A 252 -4.48 17.48 28.76
C LYS A 252 -2.98 17.59 28.62
N LYS A 253 -2.43 16.93 27.62
CA LYS A 253 -1.02 17.04 27.29
C LYS A 253 -0.77 16.84 25.80
N GLU A 254 0.05 17.71 25.23
CA GLU A 254 0.55 17.61 23.87
C GLU A 254 2.05 17.24 23.90
N HIS A 255 2.44 16.27 23.12
CA HIS A 255 3.82 15.84 22.94
C HIS A 255 4.19 15.84 21.46
N SER A 256 5.42 16.30 21.17
CA SER A 256 6.01 16.16 19.84
C SER A 256 7.13 15.12 19.87
N TYR A 257 7.13 14.23 18.91
CA TYR A 257 8.12 13.17 18.76
C TYR A 257 8.80 13.28 17.40
N SER A 258 10.13 13.17 17.39
CA SER A 258 10.93 13.07 16.18
C SER A 258 11.46 11.65 16.08
N ILE A 259 11.13 10.97 14.99
CA ILE A 259 11.57 9.61 14.70
C ILE A 259 12.58 9.73 13.58
N THR A 260 13.78 9.21 13.81
CA THR A 260 14.83 9.16 12.79
C THR A 260 15.19 7.70 12.55
N LEU A 261 15.16 7.27 11.31
CA LEU A 261 15.50 5.92 10.89
C LEU A 261 16.60 5.96 9.85
N THR A 262 17.45 4.94 9.87
CA THR A 262 18.36 4.66 8.76
C THR A 262 17.59 3.95 7.63
N LYS A 263 18.24 3.77 6.48
CA LYS A 263 17.67 3.01 5.35
C LYS A 263 17.33 1.56 5.76
N GLU A 264 18.12 0.96 6.64
CA GLU A 264 17.90 -0.37 7.19
C GLU A 264 16.73 -0.39 8.18
N GLY A 265 16.60 0.64 9.03
CA GLY A 265 15.49 0.77 9.98
C GLY A 265 14.12 0.94 9.31
N LEU A 266 14.08 1.56 8.11
CA LEU A 266 12.88 1.59 7.29
C LEU A 266 12.47 0.20 6.75
N ALA A 267 13.39 -0.78 6.75
CA ALA A 267 13.08 -2.14 6.29
C ALA A 267 12.11 -2.88 7.23
N GLU A 268 11.99 -2.43 8.45
CA GLU A 268 11.16 -3.03 9.49
C GLU A 268 9.78 -2.33 9.60
N LEU A 269 9.11 -2.13 8.47
CA LEU A 269 7.81 -1.45 8.40
C LEU A 269 6.68 -2.13 9.20
N GLU A 270 6.88 -3.37 9.63
CA GLU A 270 5.96 -4.07 10.53
C GLU A 270 6.14 -3.67 12.00
N GLN A 271 7.22 -2.95 12.32
CA GLN A 271 7.41 -2.43 13.66
C GLN A 271 6.47 -1.26 13.94
N GLU A 272 6.19 -1.10 15.23
CA GLU A 272 5.36 -0.03 15.75
C GLU A 272 6.24 0.96 16.54
N TYR A 273 6.05 2.24 16.28
CA TYR A 273 6.56 3.26 17.19
C TYR A 273 5.66 3.34 18.40
N VAL A 274 6.22 3.04 19.56
CA VAL A 274 5.47 2.99 20.82
C VAL A 274 5.74 4.26 21.62
N VAL A 275 4.67 4.98 21.92
CA VAL A 275 4.71 6.17 22.77
C VAL A 275 4.03 5.83 24.08
N GLU A 276 4.70 6.05 25.20
CA GLU A 276 4.16 5.85 26.54
C GLU A 276 4.28 7.11 27.37
N PHE A 277 3.22 7.49 28.06
CA PHE A 277 3.23 8.61 28.99
C PHE A 277 2.18 8.44 30.09
N PRO A 278 2.41 9.00 31.30
CA PRO A 278 1.42 9.02 32.34
C PRO A 278 0.37 10.11 32.10
N ALA A 279 -0.89 9.80 32.41
CA ALA A 279 -1.99 10.76 32.51
C ALA A 279 -2.53 10.72 33.93
N ASP A 280 -2.76 11.91 34.52
CA ASP A 280 -3.21 12.10 35.88
C ASP A 280 -4.69 12.47 35.89
N ALA A 281 -5.54 11.61 36.42
CA ALA A 281 -6.98 11.85 36.51
C ALA A 281 -7.40 12.65 37.73
N GLY A 282 -6.46 12.91 38.66
CA GLY A 282 -6.77 13.62 39.92
C GLY A 282 -7.58 12.83 40.93
N GLY A 283 -8.00 11.60 40.63
CA GLY A 283 -8.77 10.75 41.54
C GLY A 283 -9.31 9.46 40.87
N ALA A 284 -9.82 8.55 41.71
CA ALA A 284 -10.45 7.33 41.24
C ALA A 284 -11.80 7.63 40.55
N GLY A 285 -12.08 6.98 39.44
CA GLY A 285 -13.32 7.22 38.69
C GLY A 285 -13.31 6.64 37.27
N LYS A 286 -14.38 6.97 36.55
CA LYS A 286 -14.51 6.67 35.12
C LYS A 286 -14.32 7.94 34.30
N TYR A 287 -13.42 7.88 33.35
CA TYR A 287 -13.03 8.98 32.47
C TYR A 287 -13.09 8.55 31.03
N ASN A 288 -13.17 9.49 30.11
CA ASN A 288 -13.02 9.25 28.70
C ASN A 288 -11.63 9.78 28.23
N LEU A 289 -10.80 8.89 27.73
CA LEU A 289 -9.49 9.24 27.17
C LEU A 289 -9.61 9.39 25.65
N THR A 290 -9.36 10.59 25.16
CA THR A 290 -9.26 10.89 23.74
C THR A 290 -7.81 11.17 23.36
N VAL A 291 -7.30 10.45 22.39
CA VAL A 291 -5.94 10.65 21.85
C VAL A 291 -6.04 11.01 20.38
N ARG A 292 -5.33 12.07 20.01
CA ARG A 292 -5.16 12.56 18.64
C ARG A 292 -3.72 12.44 18.22
N VAL A 293 -3.48 11.83 17.08
CA VAL A 293 -2.13 11.72 16.49
C VAL A 293 -2.13 12.41 15.14
N ALA A 294 -1.13 13.24 14.88
CA ALA A 294 -0.96 13.94 13.62
C ALA A 294 0.50 13.93 13.18
N ASN A 295 0.77 13.81 11.88
CA ASN A 295 2.08 14.13 11.32
C ASN A 295 2.25 15.66 11.28
N LYS A 296 3.41 16.16 11.68
CA LYS A 296 3.70 17.61 11.66
C LYS A 296 3.66 18.12 10.21
N GLY A 297 2.91 19.18 9.99
CA GLY A 297 2.73 19.79 8.66
C GLY A 297 1.56 19.24 7.86
N GLU A 298 0.83 18.25 8.36
CA GLU A 298 -0.36 17.70 7.70
C GLU A 298 -1.67 18.00 8.43
N LYS A 299 -2.75 18.11 7.62
CA LYS A 299 -4.12 18.20 8.15
C LYS A 299 -4.73 16.84 8.54
N ASN A 300 -4.00 15.74 8.28
CA ASN A 300 -4.47 14.39 8.59
C ASN A 300 -4.27 14.10 10.08
N LEU A 301 -5.39 13.99 10.77
CA LEU A 301 -5.49 13.70 12.19
C LEU A 301 -6.17 12.32 12.36
N ALA A 302 -5.54 11.45 13.14
CA ALA A 302 -6.20 10.25 13.64
C ALA A 302 -6.65 10.50 15.08
N GLU A 303 -7.88 10.09 15.39
CA GLU A 303 -8.45 10.22 16.72
C GLU A 303 -9.00 8.87 17.18
N ARG A 304 -8.72 8.52 18.44
CA ARG A 304 -9.32 7.38 19.13
C ARG A 304 -9.70 7.78 20.54
N SER A 305 -10.87 7.30 20.97
CA SER A 305 -11.38 7.50 22.32
C SER A 305 -11.71 6.15 22.97
N MET A 306 -11.51 6.07 24.27
CA MET A 306 -11.87 4.91 25.08
C MET A 306 -12.25 5.31 26.51
N GLU A 307 -13.22 4.60 27.09
CA GLU A 307 -13.50 4.72 28.52
C GLU A 307 -12.38 4.06 29.33
N VAL A 308 -11.86 4.75 30.31
CA VAL A 308 -10.81 4.27 31.22
C VAL A 308 -11.30 4.35 32.66
N ARG A 309 -10.95 3.33 33.44
CA ARG A 309 -11.22 3.32 34.89
C ARG A 309 -9.91 3.54 35.63
N VAL A 310 -9.89 4.59 36.45
CA VAL A 310 -8.78 4.92 37.33
C VAL A 310 -9.13 4.42 38.71
N LEU A 311 -8.21 3.70 39.35
CA LEU A 311 -8.37 3.07 40.65
C LEU A 311 -7.87 3.96 41.78
#